data_6ff5447cec3eb73502e7bddbbfe216d6
#
_entry.id   6ff5447cec3eb73502e7bddbbfe216d6
#
_cell.length_a   1.000
_cell.length_b   1.000
_cell.length_c   1.000
_cell.angle_alpha   90.00
_cell.angle_beta   90.00
_cell.angle_gamma   90.00
#
_symmetry.space_group_name_H-M   'P 1'
#
loop_
_entity.id
_entity.type
_entity.pdbx_description
1 polymer ?
#
loop_
_entity_poly.entity_id
_entity_poly.type
_entity_poly.pdbx_seq_one_letter_code
_entity_poly.pdbx_strand_id
1 'polypeptide(L)'
;SDVYKRQVKSYRKELWFRVPSRRGLVNITGEVEKALEESGVQEGLVLVNAMNITASVFINDDEPGLHRDLEAWLEKLAPEKPYGQYRHNGYEDNADAHLKRSVMGREAVVAVTGGRLDFGTWEQIFYYEFDGRREKHVLVKIIGE
;
A
#
# COMPACT_ATOMS: atom_id res chain seq x y z
N SER A 1 -18.04 -7.04 35.11
CA SER A 1 -18.50 -6.52 33.85
C SER A 1 -17.48 -6.82 32.75
N ASP A 2 -17.95 -7.13 31.57
CA ASP A 2 -17.11 -7.42 30.42
C ASP A 2 -16.28 -6.22 29.97
N VAL A 3 -16.69 -5.02 30.34
CA VAL A 3 -15.94 -3.78 30.05
C VAL A 3 -14.51 -3.85 30.57
N TYR A 4 -14.29 -4.46 31.72
CA TYR A 4 -12.97 -4.58 32.33
C TYR A 4 -12.12 -5.69 31.71
N LYS A 5 -12.71 -6.55 30.88
CA LYS A 5 -12.02 -7.65 30.21
C LYS A 5 -11.56 -7.29 28.80
N ARG A 6 -12.05 -6.18 28.25
CA ARG A 6 -11.63 -5.72 26.93
C ARG A 6 -10.23 -5.13 27.00
N GLN A 7 -9.39 -5.58 26.12
CA GLN A 7 -8.03 -5.09 26.02
C GLN A 7 -7.77 -4.59 24.61
N VAL A 8 -7.11 -3.45 24.51
CA VAL A 8 -6.58 -2.95 23.24
C VAL A 8 -5.44 -3.88 22.84
N LYS A 9 -5.55 -4.42 21.64
CA LYS A 9 -4.52 -5.25 21.03
C LYS A 9 -3.73 -4.43 20.05
N SER A 10 -2.46 -4.78 19.92
CA SER A 10 -1.59 -4.21 18.90
C SER A 10 -0.92 -5.37 18.18
N TYR A 11 -1.06 -5.41 16.87
CA TYR A 11 -0.53 -6.47 16.03
C TYR A 11 0.28 -5.86 14.90
N ARG A 12 1.44 -6.42 14.64
CA ARG A 12 2.34 -5.92 13.60
C ARG A 12 2.75 -7.08 12.69
N LYS A 13 2.64 -6.88 11.39
CA LYS A 13 3.08 -7.86 10.39
C LYS A 13 3.78 -7.15 9.24
N GLU A 14 4.83 -7.77 8.72
CA GLU A 14 5.50 -7.33 7.51
C GLU A 14 5.12 -8.23 6.35
N LEU A 15 4.78 -7.63 5.22
CA LEU A 15 4.52 -8.34 3.97
C LEU A 15 5.67 -8.02 3.02
N TRP A 16 6.38 -9.07 2.57
CA TRP A 16 7.54 -8.91 1.70
C TRP A 16 7.18 -9.20 0.26
N PHE A 17 7.61 -8.33 -0.64
CA PHE A 17 7.35 -8.44 -2.07
C PHE A 17 8.61 -8.20 -2.88
N ARG A 18 8.67 -8.86 -4.03
CA ARG A 18 9.62 -8.53 -5.06
C ARG A 18 8.86 -8.41 -6.38
N VAL A 19 8.66 -7.18 -6.84
CA VAL A 19 8.06 -6.93 -8.15
C VAL A 19 9.16 -7.09 -9.19
N PRO A 20 9.00 -8.00 -10.17
CA PRO A 20 10.08 -8.35 -11.10
C PRO A 20 10.39 -7.27 -12.13
N SER A 21 9.48 -6.35 -12.37
CA SER A 21 9.66 -5.22 -13.29
C SER A 21 9.81 -3.92 -12.52
N ARG A 22 10.18 -2.85 -13.24
CA ARG A 22 10.34 -1.53 -12.65
C ARG A 22 9.05 -1.05 -11.98
N ARG A 23 7.92 -1.25 -12.64
CA ARG A 23 6.62 -0.89 -12.09
C ARG A 23 5.70 -2.10 -12.03
N GLY A 24 4.88 -2.17 -11.01
CA GLY A 24 3.91 -3.23 -10.87
C GLY A 24 2.89 -2.95 -9.79
N LEU A 25 1.67 -3.38 -10.03
CA LEU A 25 0.55 -3.22 -9.12
C LEU A 25 0.21 -4.59 -8.52
N VAL A 26 0.12 -4.66 -7.21
CA VAL A 26 -0.18 -5.90 -6.49
C VAL A 26 -1.40 -5.67 -5.60
N ASN A 27 -2.45 -6.45 -5.78
CA ASN A 27 -3.60 -6.45 -4.88
C ASN A 27 -3.21 -7.21 -3.61
N ILE A 28 -3.15 -6.52 -2.48
CA ILE A 28 -2.74 -7.09 -1.20
C ILE A 28 -3.90 -7.22 -0.20
N THR A 29 -5.12 -7.06 -0.67
CA THR A 29 -6.31 -7.14 0.19
C THR A 29 -6.36 -8.45 0.97
N GLY A 30 -6.11 -9.58 0.29
CA GLY A 30 -6.14 -10.90 0.93
C GLY A 30 -5.12 -11.06 2.04
N GLU A 31 -3.90 -10.54 1.85
CA GLU A 31 -2.85 -10.58 2.87
C GLU A 31 -3.20 -9.70 4.07
N VAL A 32 -3.83 -8.56 3.84
CA VAL A 32 -4.28 -7.69 4.94
C VAL A 32 -5.44 -8.33 5.69
N GLU A 33 -6.38 -8.94 5.00
CA GLU A 33 -7.48 -9.68 5.62
C GLU A 33 -6.95 -10.82 6.50
N LYS A 34 -5.94 -11.54 6.02
CA LYS A 34 -5.31 -12.60 6.78
C LYS A 34 -4.62 -12.08 8.04
N ALA A 35 -3.91 -10.96 7.93
CA ALA A 35 -3.28 -10.30 9.08
C ALA A 35 -4.34 -9.88 10.11
N LEU A 36 -5.46 -9.35 9.66
CA LEU A 36 -6.57 -8.98 10.53
C LEU A 36 -7.11 -10.20 11.28
N GLU A 37 -7.34 -11.30 10.59
CA GLU A 37 -7.78 -12.55 11.20
C GLU A 37 -6.77 -13.02 12.27
N GLU A 38 -5.49 -13.02 11.95
CA GLU A 38 -4.44 -13.38 12.90
C GLU A 38 -4.40 -12.49 14.13
N SER A 39 -4.71 -11.20 13.98
CA SER A 39 -4.73 -10.23 15.07
C SER A 39 -5.84 -10.47 16.08
N GLY A 40 -6.95 -11.05 15.64
CA GLY A 40 -8.15 -11.23 16.47
C GLY A 40 -8.91 -9.95 16.77
N VAL A 41 -8.54 -8.83 16.18
CA VAL A 41 -9.22 -7.54 16.39
C VAL A 41 -10.60 -7.56 15.74
N GLN A 42 -11.63 -7.19 16.50
CA GLN A 42 -13.00 -7.11 16.03
C GLN A 42 -13.43 -5.68 15.72
N GLU A 43 -12.94 -4.72 16.49
CA GLU A 43 -13.24 -3.29 16.31
C GLU A 43 -11.94 -2.50 16.42
N GLY A 44 -11.61 -1.72 15.42
CA GLY A 44 -10.39 -0.96 15.42
C GLY A 44 -10.01 -0.38 14.07
N LEU A 45 -8.70 -0.26 13.85
CA LEU A 45 -8.14 0.30 12.62
C LEU A 45 -6.98 -0.57 12.13
N VAL A 46 -6.86 -0.67 10.82
CA VAL A 46 -5.69 -1.25 10.16
C VAL A 46 -4.96 -0.13 9.43
N LEU A 47 -3.68 0.01 9.71
CA LEU A 47 -2.76 0.84 8.94
C LEU A 47 -1.95 -0.07 8.02
N VAL A 48 -1.89 0.26 6.75
CA VAL A 48 -1.11 -0.46 5.75
C VAL A 48 -0.21 0.54 5.06
N ASN A 49 1.10 0.42 5.20
CA ASN A 49 2.01 1.40 4.60
C ASN A 49 3.23 0.77 3.94
N ALA A 50 3.66 1.39 2.84
CA ALA A 50 4.92 1.04 2.21
C ALA A 50 6.08 1.45 3.10
N MET A 51 7.06 0.55 3.24
CA MET A 51 8.26 0.79 4.06
C MET A 51 9.47 1.14 3.18
N ASN A 52 9.20 1.92 2.14
CA ASN A 52 10.21 2.46 1.25
C ASN A 52 9.70 3.78 0.68
N ILE A 53 10.51 4.44 -0.11
CA ILE A 53 10.21 5.80 -0.60
C ILE A 53 9.87 5.86 -2.08
N THR A 54 9.71 4.70 -2.72
CA THR A 54 9.45 4.58 -4.16
C THR A 54 8.25 3.68 -4.48
N ALA A 55 7.43 3.42 -3.51
CA ALA A 55 6.19 2.65 -3.68
C ALA A 55 5.07 3.26 -2.85
N SER A 56 3.85 2.90 -3.17
CA SER A 56 2.65 3.42 -2.54
C SER A 56 1.74 2.29 -2.07
N VAL A 57 0.95 2.55 -1.04
CA VAL A 57 -0.23 1.76 -0.70
C VAL A 57 -1.45 2.66 -0.87
N PHE A 58 -2.43 2.20 -1.64
CA PHE A 58 -3.64 2.96 -1.88
C PHE A 58 -4.85 2.02 -2.04
N ILE A 59 -6.03 2.59 -2.02
CA ILE A 59 -7.29 1.86 -2.13
C ILE A 59 -8.06 2.35 -3.33
N ASN A 60 -8.45 1.43 -4.21
CA ASN A 60 -9.33 1.70 -5.34
C ASN A 60 -9.86 0.39 -5.90
N ASP A 61 -10.55 0.46 -7.04
CA ASP A 61 -11.11 -0.69 -7.72
C ASP A 61 -10.02 -1.53 -8.42
N ASP A 62 -10.22 -2.83 -8.42
CA ASP A 62 -9.37 -3.78 -9.14
C ASP A 62 -9.93 -4.02 -10.54
N GLU A 63 -9.70 -3.07 -11.45
CA GLU A 63 -10.23 -3.09 -12.80
C GLU A 63 -9.11 -2.79 -13.80
N PRO A 64 -8.87 -3.67 -14.80
CA PRO A 64 -7.71 -3.54 -15.70
C PRO A 64 -7.62 -2.23 -16.47
N GLY A 65 -8.76 -1.68 -16.90
CA GLY A 65 -8.80 -0.40 -17.61
C GLY A 65 -8.35 0.75 -16.72
N LEU A 66 -8.83 0.75 -15.46
CA LEU A 66 -8.43 1.75 -14.47
C LEU A 66 -6.93 1.63 -14.15
N HIS A 67 -6.39 0.42 -14.06
CA HIS A 67 -4.97 0.20 -13.82
C HIS A 67 -4.11 0.83 -14.94
N ARG A 68 -4.52 0.64 -16.19
CA ARG A 68 -3.84 1.24 -17.34
C ARG A 68 -3.95 2.75 -17.35
N ASP A 69 -5.12 3.27 -17.02
CA ASP A 69 -5.35 4.72 -16.94
C ASP A 69 -4.48 5.35 -15.85
N LEU A 70 -4.38 4.68 -14.70
CA LEU A 70 -3.56 5.16 -13.58
C LEU A 70 -2.08 5.20 -13.96
N GLU A 71 -1.57 4.17 -14.62
CA GLU A 71 -0.19 4.15 -15.09
C GLU A 71 0.08 5.27 -16.10
N ALA A 72 -0.81 5.46 -17.07
CA ALA A 72 -0.69 6.52 -18.07
C ALA A 72 -0.73 7.91 -17.43
N TRP A 73 -1.61 8.10 -16.46
CA TRP A 73 -1.74 9.36 -15.73
C TRP A 73 -0.48 9.67 -14.93
N LEU A 74 0.06 8.71 -14.22
CA LEU A 74 1.30 8.89 -13.45
C LEU A 74 2.49 9.18 -14.35
N GLU A 75 2.58 8.55 -15.52
CA GLU A 75 3.63 8.84 -16.49
C GLU A 75 3.53 10.26 -17.07
N LYS A 76 2.33 10.80 -17.18
CA LYS A 76 2.16 12.22 -17.58
C LYS A 76 2.61 13.16 -16.48
N LEU A 77 2.34 12.84 -15.23
CA LEU A 77 2.70 13.69 -14.09
C LEU A 77 4.20 13.64 -13.81
N ALA A 78 4.80 12.46 -13.88
CA ALA A 78 6.21 12.25 -13.57
C ALA A 78 6.79 11.22 -14.54
N PRO A 79 7.11 11.65 -15.80
CA PRO A 79 7.66 10.74 -16.80
C PRO A 79 8.98 10.14 -16.34
N GLU A 80 9.17 8.85 -16.59
CA GLU A 80 10.46 8.20 -16.33
C GLU A 80 11.58 8.82 -17.16
N LYS A 81 11.33 9.04 -18.43
CA LYS A 81 12.33 9.51 -19.40
C LYS A 81 11.98 10.92 -19.91
N PRO A 82 12.97 11.72 -20.25
CA PRO A 82 14.41 11.45 -20.13
C PRO A 82 14.89 11.56 -18.68
N TYR A 83 15.80 10.70 -18.27
CA TYR A 83 16.30 10.66 -16.90
C TYR A 83 16.93 11.98 -16.46
N GLY A 84 17.61 12.65 -17.36
CA GLY A 84 18.31 13.90 -17.09
C GLY A 84 17.42 15.11 -16.81
N GLN A 85 16.11 14.97 -16.98
CA GLN A 85 15.17 16.07 -16.65
C GLN A 85 15.09 16.32 -15.14
N TYR A 86 15.49 15.36 -14.32
CA TYR A 86 15.40 15.44 -12.87
C TYR A 86 16.77 15.62 -12.23
N ARG A 87 16.87 16.54 -11.29
CA ARG A 87 18.12 16.78 -10.55
C ARG A 87 18.53 15.59 -9.70
N HIS A 88 17.58 14.83 -9.19
CA HIS A 88 17.84 13.61 -8.41
C HIS A 88 18.60 12.57 -9.21
N ASN A 89 18.43 12.55 -10.52
CA ASN A 89 19.01 11.54 -11.40
C ASN A 89 20.48 11.82 -11.82
N GLY A 90 21.24 12.56 -11.00
CA GLY A 90 22.68 12.71 -11.22
C GLY A 90 23.41 11.36 -11.17
N TYR A 91 23.09 10.52 -10.20
CA TYR A 91 23.63 9.16 -10.01
C TYR A 91 22.56 8.09 -9.98
N GLU A 92 21.29 8.49 -9.95
CA GLU A 92 20.16 7.61 -9.85
C GLU A 92 19.33 7.63 -11.13
N ASP A 93 18.33 6.78 -11.20
CA ASP A 93 17.40 6.70 -12.33
C ASP A 93 15.94 6.68 -11.90
N ASN A 94 15.67 7.03 -10.64
CA ASN A 94 14.38 6.77 -10.00
C ASN A 94 13.65 8.01 -9.46
N ALA A 95 13.99 9.20 -9.93
CA ALA A 95 13.32 10.42 -9.48
C ALA A 95 11.81 10.35 -9.72
N ASP A 96 11.39 9.82 -10.86
CA ASP A 96 9.97 9.65 -11.18
C ASP A 96 9.27 8.75 -10.17
N ALA A 97 9.95 7.71 -9.68
CA ALA A 97 9.40 6.80 -8.68
C ALA A 97 9.11 7.52 -7.36
N HIS A 98 10.03 8.38 -6.91
CA HIS A 98 9.83 9.21 -5.71
C HIS A 98 8.65 10.16 -5.88
N LEU A 99 8.51 10.76 -7.06
CA LEU A 99 7.43 11.70 -7.34
C LEU A 99 6.08 10.99 -7.42
N LYS A 100 6.02 9.84 -8.09
CA LYS A 100 4.81 9.01 -8.16
C LYS A 100 4.37 8.60 -6.77
N ARG A 101 5.31 8.14 -5.92
CA ARG A 101 5.04 7.79 -4.52
C ARG A 101 4.49 8.99 -3.75
N SER A 102 5.05 10.17 -3.95
CA SER A 102 4.62 11.38 -3.25
C SER A 102 3.19 11.78 -3.61
N VAL A 103 2.78 11.56 -4.86
CA VAL A 103 1.42 11.83 -5.32
C VAL A 103 0.43 10.77 -4.82
N MET A 104 0.82 9.50 -4.88
CA MET A 104 -0.07 8.38 -4.53
C MET A 104 -0.18 8.16 -3.03
N GLY A 105 0.82 8.56 -2.27
CA GLY A 105 0.81 8.44 -0.81
C GLY A 105 1.50 7.17 -0.31
N ARG A 106 1.78 7.19 0.99
CA ARG A 106 2.53 6.13 1.71
C ARG A 106 1.65 5.03 2.24
N GLU A 107 0.45 5.38 2.73
CA GLU A 107 -0.37 4.49 3.53
C GLU A 107 -1.85 4.62 3.24
N ALA A 108 -2.56 3.58 3.64
CA ALA A 108 -4.00 3.56 3.73
C ALA A 108 -4.42 3.13 5.13
N VAL A 109 -5.53 3.67 5.62
CA VAL A 109 -6.14 3.27 6.89
C VAL A 109 -7.54 2.77 6.61
N VAL A 110 -7.88 1.62 7.18
CA VAL A 110 -9.18 0.99 7.00
C VAL A 110 -9.78 0.71 8.38
N ALA A 111 -11.04 1.03 8.55
CA ALA A 111 -11.78 0.66 9.74
C ALA A 111 -11.97 -0.87 9.80
N VAL A 112 -11.97 -1.40 11.01
CA VAL A 112 -12.33 -2.80 11.29
C VAL A 112 -13.63 -2.81 12.03
N THR A 113 -14.61 -3.50 11.49
CA THR A 113 -15.95 -3.62 12.08
C THR A 113 -16.36 -5.09 12.04
N GLY A 114 -16.68 -5.64 13.20
CA GLY A 114 -17.10 -7.04 13.30
C GLY A 114 -16.05 -8.02 12.80
N GLY A 115 -14.77 -7.71 13.00
CA GLY A 115 -13.66 -8.56 12.58
C GLY A 115 -13.33 -8.51 11.09
N ARG A 116 -13.89 -7.56 10.37
CA ARG A 116 -13.71 -7.42 8.91
C ARG A 116 -13.27 -6.01 8.54
N LEU A 117 -12.56 -5.91 7.42
CA LEU A 117 -12.28 -4.62 6.81
C LEU A 117 -13.60 -3.98 6.37
N ASP A 118 -13.85 -2.77 6.85
CA ASP A 118 -15.08 -2.04 6.56
C ASP A 118 -14.91 -1.28 5.26
N PHE A 119 -15.21 -1.95 4.17
CA PHE A 119 -14.99 -1.49 2.81
C PHE A 119 -16.28 -1.13 2.09
N GLY A 120 -16.19 -0.15 1.19
CA GLY A 120 -17.15 0.00 0.11
C GLY A 120 -17.03 -1.18 -0.87
N THR A 121 -18.04 -1.36 -1.70
CA THR A 121 -18.21 -2.54 -2.56
C THR A 121 -17.00 -2.85 -3.44
N TRP A 122 -16.33 -1.81 -3.94
CA TRP A 122 -15.25 -1.96 -4.94
C TRP A 122 -13.87 -1.63 -4.39
N GLU A 123 -13.76 -1.37 -3.09
CA GLU A 123 -12.48 -1.02 -2.50
C GLU A 123 -11.58 -2.23 -2.33
N GLN A 124 -10.36 -2.11 -2.86
CA GLN A 124 -9.29 -3.10 -2.71
C GLN A 124 -8.02 -2.37 -2.33
N ILE A 125 -7.17 -3.01 -1.55
CA ILE A 125 -5.89 -2.45 -1.12
C ILE A 125 -4.81 -2.89 -2.10
N PHE A 126 -4.04 -1.91 -2.59
CA PHE A 126 -2.96 -2.16 -3.54
C PHE A 126 -1.61 -1.69 -3.00
N TYR A 127 -0.57 -2.44 -3.34
CA TYR A 127 0.81 -2.00 -3.31
C TYR A 127 1.22 -1.66 -4.73
N TYR A 128 1.68 -0.43 -4.96
CA TYR A 128 2.10 0.02 -6.29
C TYR A 128 3.61 0.31 -6.26
N GLU A 129 4.39 -0.51 -6.96
CA GLU A 129 5.82 -0.39 -7.05
C GLU A 129 6.22 0.49 -8.22
N PHE A 130 7.13 1.45 -7.98
CA PHE A 130 7.62 2.35 -9.03
C PHE A 130 9.12 2.19 -9.31
N ASP A 131 9.85 1.44 -8.49
CA ASP A 131 11.28 1.17 -8.62
C ASP A 131 11.59 -0.26 -8.14
N GLY A 132 11.06 -1.23 -8.87
CA GLY A 132 11.06 -2.64 -8.50
C GLY A 132 12.40 -3.35 -8.64
N ARG A 133 12.32 -4.68 -8.78
CA ARG A 133 13.45 -5.61 -8.94
C ARG A 133 14.26 -5.84 -7.67
N ARG A 134 13.77 -5.39 -6.53
CA ARG A 134 14.36 -5.58 -5.19
C ARG A 134 13.30 -6.03 -4.22
N GLU A 135 13.71 -6.70 -3.17
CA GLU A 135 12.80 -7.00 -2.09
C GLU A 135 12.47 -5.74 -1.29
N LYS A 136 11.18 -5.53 -1.06
CA LYS A 136 10.65 -4.43 -0.27
C LYS A 136 9.51 -4.93 0.57
N HIS A 137 9.12 -4.20 1.58
CA HIS A 137 8.05 -4.64 2.46
C HIS A 137 7.02 -3.57 2.74
N VAL A 138 5.87 -4.06 3.15
CA VAL A 138 4.72 -3.29 3.60
C VAL A 138 4.50 -3.62 5.06
N LEU A 139 4.29 -2.61 5.88
CA LEU A 139 3.92 -2.78 7.26
C LEU A 139 2.41 -2.81 7.38
N VAL A 140 1.90 -3.82 8.08
CA VAL A 140 0.50 -3.88 8.51
C VAL A 140 0.49 -3.72 10.02
N LYS A 141 -0.19 -2.69 10.50
CA LYS A 141 -0.36 -2.43 11.94
C LYS A 141 -1.83 -2.39 12.26
N ILE A 142 -2.25 -3.20 13.21
CA ILE A 142 -3.67 -3.32 13.58
C ILE A 142 -3.80 -3.00 15.05
N ILE A 143 -4.68 -2.07 15.37
CA ILE A 143 -4.95 -1.65 16.74
C ILE A 143 -6.46 -1.70 16.97
N GLY A 144 -6.88 -2.29 18.06
CA GLY A 144 -8.27 -2.36 18.43
C GLY A 144 -8.55 -3.37 19.51
N GLU A 145 -9.82 -3.68 19.65
CA GLU A 145 -10.32 -4.61 20.68
C GLU A 145 -10.80 -5.94 20.09
#